data_383b2b48172aa2fce2717031bb93f4a6
#
_entry.id   383b2b48172aa2fce2717031bb93f4a6
#
_cell.length_a   1.000
_cell.length_b   1.000
_cell.length_c   1.000
_cell.angle_alpha   90.00
_cell.angle_beta   90.00
_cell.angle_gamma   90.00
#
_symmetry.space_group_name_H-M   'P 1'
#
loop_
_entity.id
_entity.type
_entity.pdbx_description
1 polymer ?
#
loop_
_entity_poly.entity_id
_entity_poly.type
_entity_poly.pdbx_seq_one_letter_code
_entity_poly.pdbx_strand_id
1 'polypeptide(L)'
;ISCSLVGSEMCIRDSGGAILSTSKNATFTNCTFYKNEITGANNGGGALALQGDATIYNCTFVDNKGVHETYGSGIHIASKAIVQIYNSILVRGIGGPDIYTHNDCAISGTHNIYGTALEGTPVITDEFVDNVVYTDQKLFAEDGPIPALNEGTTKNIAIAADGIAAGAGIVVEGVPTVDQRGKSRSATNPAIGSYEVEKATSIERVAVEKLFWPNPAQGNINLTEGVSNIAIYDLQGSLVKEVAMPAQSVSVEGLNPGIYLIRITLNGNEHNHRLVIK
;
A
#
# COMPACT_ATOMS: atom_id res chain seq x y z
N ILE A 1 -12.95 8.34 -15.65
CA ILE A 1 -11.86 9.33 -15.69
C ILE A 1 -10.68 8.75 -14.93
N SER A 2 -9.52 8.66 -15.56
CA SER A 2 -8.24 8.33 -14.94
C SER A 2 -7.32 9.52 -15.14
N CYS A 3 -6.92 10.19 -14.06
CA CYS A 3 -6.22 11.47 -14.18
C CYS A 3 -5.36 11.81 -12.96
N SER A 4 -4.52 12.84 -13.12
CA SER A 4 -3.84 13.52 -12.03
C SER A 4 -4.25 15.00 -12.06
N LEU A 5 -4.78 15.46 -10.96
CA LEU A 5 -5.17 16.86 -10.75
C LEU A 5 -4.35 17.38 -9.57
N VAL A 6 -3.21 17.96 -9.86
CA VAL A 6 -2.26 18.50 -8.88
C VAL A 6 -2.33 20.02 -8.96
N GLY A 7 -2.81 20.62 -7.87
CA GLY A 7 -2.82 22.05 -7.62
C GLY A 7 -3.24 22.87 -8.84
N SER A 8 -4.52 22.98 -9.11
CA SER A 8 -4.94 23.91 -10.16
C SER A 8 -4.82 25.34 -9.60
N GLU A 9 -3.77 26.04 -9.95
CA GLU A 9 -3.58 27.45 -9.58
C GLU A 9 -4.67 28.39 -10.16
N MET A 10 -5.68 27.86 -10.85
CA MET A 10 -6.63 28.66 -11.59
C MET A 10 -8.02 28.06 -11.75
N CYS A 11 -8.51 27.29 -10.80
CA CYS A 11 -9.93 26.96 -10.77
C CYS A 11 -10.62 27.74 -9.64
N ILE A 12 -10.90 29.02 -9.89
CA ILE A 12 -11.95 29.76 -9.20
C ILE A 12 -13.27 29.10 -9.65
N ARG A 13 -13.67 28.04 -8.97
CA ARG A 13 -14.97 27.39 -9.19
C ARG A 13 -15.78 27.49 -7.91
N ASP A 14 -17.03 27.83 -8.08
CA ASP A 14 -18.00 27.95 -6.98
C ASP A 14 -18.41 26.57 -6.41
N SER A 15 -17.93 25.48 -7.01
CA SER A 15 -18.27 24.11 -6.60
C SER A 15 -17.23 23.11 -7.12
N GLY A 16 -16.51 22.42 -6.24
CA GLY A 16 -15.47 21.44 -6.55
C GLY A 16 -14.15 22.07 -7.02
N GLY A 17 -13.09 22.04 -6.19
CA GLY A 17 -11.81 22.66 -6.49
C GLY A 17 -11.16 22.15 -7.78
N ALA A 18 -11.28 20.84 -8.05
CA ALA A 18 -10.79 20.23 -9.28
C ALA A 18 -11.94 19.84 -10.24
N ILE A 19 -12.94 19.12 -9.74
CA ILE A 19 -14.06 18.60 -10.55
C ILE A 19 -15.40 18.83 -9.85
N LEU A 20 -16.36 19.36 -10.60
CA LEU A 20 -17.80 19.26 -10.29
C LEU A 20 -18.41 18.22 -11.23
N SER A 21 -18.97 17.15 -10.68
CA SER A 21 -19.71 16.14 -11.43
C SER A 21 -21.21 16.27 -11.19
N THR A 22 -21.96 16.49 -12.26
CA THR A 22 -23.44 16.47 -12.28
C THR A 22 -23.97 15.19 -12.94
N SER A 23 -23.08 14.26 -13.30
CA SER A 23 -23.44 12.99 -13.94
C SER A 23 -24.20 12.10 -12.98
N LYS A 24 -25.15 11.33 -13.50
CA LYS A 24 -25.89 10.33 -12.72
C LYS A 24 -25.10 9.02 -12.50
N ASN A 25 -24.01 8.81 -13.22
CA ASN A 25 -23.17 7.61 -13.11
C ASN A 25 -21.72 7.96 -13.43
N ALA A 26 -21.08 8.78 -12.60
CA ALA A 26 -19.69 9.11 -12.78
C ALA A 26 -18.79 7.99 -12.23
N THR A 27 -17.69 7.69 -12.92
CA THR A 27 -16.68 6.77 -12.41
C THR A 27 -15.33 7.45 -12.39
N PHE A 28 -14.69 7.42 -11.24
CA PHE A 28 -13.32 7.91 -11.05
C PHE A 28 -12.42 6.73 -10.70
N THR A 29 -11.36 6.54 -11.47
CA THR A 29 -10.49 5.39 -11.33
C THR A 29 -9.03 5.80 -11.43
N ASN A 30 -8.21 5.37 -10.48
CA ASN A 30 -6.77 5.67 -10.46
C ASN A 30 -6.46 7.18 -10.60
N CYS A 31 -7.22 8.02 -9.92
CA CYS A 31 -7.00 9.47 -9.95
C CYS A 31 -6.23 9.93 -8.70
N THR A 32 -5.34 10.90 -8.89
CA THR A 32 -4.68 11.60 -7.79
C THR A 32 -5.14 13.06 -7.75
N PHE A 33 -5.69 13.47 -6.61
CA PHE A 33 -6.12 14.83 -6.30
C PHE A 33 -5.25 15.38 -5.19
N TYR A 34 -4.42 16.36 -5.50
CA TYR A 34 -3.44 16.89 -4.56
C TYR A 34 -3.45 18.40 -4.52
N LYS A 35 -3.63 18.97 -3.31
CA LYS A 35 -3.65 20.41 -3.06
C LYS A 35 -4.60 21.20 -3.96
N ASN A 36 -5.72 20.60 -4.33
CA ASN A 36 -6.78 21.33 -4.98
C ASN A 36 -7.52 22.15 -3.92
N GLU A 37 -7.92 23.36 -4.25
CA GLU A 37 -8.57 24.29 -3.36
C GLU A 37 -9.83 24.89 -4.00
N ILE A 38 -10.88 24.96 -3.22
CA ILE A 38 -12.05 25.74 -3.58
C ILE A 38 -11.96 27.09 -2.87
N THR A 39 -12.28 28.18 -3.58
CA THR A 39 -12.22 29.54 -3.06
C THR A 39 -13.56 30.24 -2.97
N GLY A 40 -14.61 29.65 -3.56
CA GLY A 40 -15.98 30.18 -3.55
C GLY A 40 -16.70 29.89 -2.22
N ALA A 41 -17.51 30.82 -1.77
CA ALA A 41 -18.17 30.78 -0.46
C ALA A 41 -19.30 29.75 -0.33
N ASN A 42 -19.72 29.12 -1.42
CA ASN A 42 -20.92 28.28 -1.44
C ASN A 42 -20.65 26.98 -2.23
N ASN A 43 -20.56 25.89 -1.53
CA ASN A 43 -20.63 24.51 -2.03
C ASN A 43 -19.32 23.84 -2.43
N GLY A 44 -18.97 22.77 -1.72
CA GLY A 44 -18.40 21.60 -2.31
C GLY A 44 -16.98 21.26 -1.94
N GLY A 45 -16.56 20.05 -2.27
CA GLY A 45 -15.28 19.47 -1.95
C GLY A 45 -14.08 20.22 -2.50
N GLY A 46 -13.04 20.34 -1.69
CA GLY A 46 -11.78 20.94 -2.13
C GLY A 46 -11.21 20.31 -3.38
N ALA A 47 -11.46 19.02 -3.61
CA ALA A 47 -11.11 18.34 -4.84
C ALA A 47 -12.35 18.01 -5.70
N LEU A 48 -13.32 17.28 -5.16
CA LEU A 48 -14.41 16.70 -5.92
C LEU A 48 -15.77 17.06 -5.31
N ALA A 49 -16.66 17.62 -6.11
CA ALA A 49 -18.07 17.83 -5.76
C ALA A 49 -18.95 16.91 -6.61
N LEU A 50 -19.76 16.08 -5.95
CA LEU A 50 -20.66 15.12 -6.59
C LEU A 50 -22.09 15.56 -6.39
N GLN A 51 -22.76 15.95 -7.47
CA GLN A 51 -24.20 16.28 -7.50
C GLN A 51 -25.06 15.15 -8.06
N GLY A 52 -24.48 14.02 -8.36
CA GLY A 52 -25.14 12.80 -8.81
C GLY A 52 -24.36 11.56 -8.38
N ASP A 53 -24.88 10.40 -8.75
CA ASP A 53 -24.31 9.13 -8.36
C ASP A 53 -22.89 8.94 -8.91
N ALA A 54 -22.02 8.30 -8.12
CA ALA A 54 -20.65 8.07 -8.54
C ALA A 54 -20.06 6.82 -7.92
N THR A 55 -19.09 6.24 -8.62
CA THR A 55 -18.23 5.19 -8.06
C THR A 55 -16.76 5.61 -8.16
N ILE A 56 -16.04 5.44 -7.07
CA ILE A 56 -14.64 5.86 -6.94
C ILE A 56 -13.80 4.61 -6.62
N TYR A 57 -12.86 4.28 -7.50
CA TYR A 57 -11.95 3.16 -7.35
C TYR A 57 -10.51 3.62 -7.30
N ASN A 58 -9.78 3.17 -6.30
CA ASN A 58 -8.34 3.35 -6.22
C ASN A 58 -7.86 4.80 -6.49
N CYS A 59 -8.55 5.78 -5.91
CA CYS A 59 -8.18 7.18 -6.01
C CYS A 59 -7.39 7.64 -4.77
N THR A 60 -6.62 8.72 -4.92
CA THR A 60 -5.82 9.31 -3.83
C THR A 60 -6.13 10.80 -3.73
N PHE A 61 -6.66 11.23 -2.58
CA PHE A 61 -6.99 12.61 -2.24
C PHE A 61 -6.13 13.04 -1.06
N VAL A 62 -5.24 14.01 -1.27
CA VAL A 62 -4.30 14.45 -0.23
C VAL A 62 -4.15 15.96 -0.23
N ASP A 63 -4.13 16.55 0.97
CA ASP A 63 -3.91 17.98 1.21
C ASP A 63 -4.88 18.88 0.44
N ASN A 64 -6.06 18.40 0.05
CA ASN A 64 -7.07 19.24 -0.61
C ASN A 64 -7.74 20.17 0.41
N LYS A 65 -8.20 21.34 -0.03
CA LYS A 65 -8.67 22.39 0.86
C LYS A 65 -10.11 22.82 0.54
N GLY A 66 -10.98 22.61 1.52
CA GLY A 66 -12.33 23.18 1.55
C GLY A 66 -12.33 24.62 2.10
N VAL A 67 -13.42 25.34 1.89
CA VAL A 67 -13.57 26.73 2.39
C VAL A 67 -14.22 26.78 3.76
N HIS A 68 -14.93 25.76 4.16
CA HIS A 68 -15.73 25.77 5.37
C HIS A 68 -15.78 24.39 6.04
N GLU A 69 -15.85 24.36 7.36
CA GLU A 69 -15.90 23.14 8.16
C GLU A 69 -17.09 22.22 7.82
N THR A 70 -18.14 22.77 7.21
CA THR A 70 -19.34 22.02 6.78
C THR A 70 -19.31 21.54 5.33
N TYR A 71 -18.19 21.72 4.63
CA TYR A 71 -18.01 21.22 3.27
C TYR A 71 -16.72 20.41 3.19
N GLY A 72 -16.74 19.27 2.49
CA GLY A 72 -15.61 18.36 2.44
C GLY A 72 -14.33 18.99 1.87
N SER A 73 -13.21 18.70 2.47
CA SER A 73 -11.91 19.11 1.93
C SER A 73 -11.50 18.25 0.72
N GLY A 74 -11.76 16.96 0.75
CA GLY A 74 -11.57 16.04 -0.37
C GLY A 74 -12.80 15.95 -1.25
N ILE A 75 -13.86 15.35 -0.73
CA ILE A 75 -15.10 15.06 -1.46
C ILE A 75 -16.29 15.68 -0.75
N HIS A 76 -17.15 16.34 -1.55
CA HIS A 76 -18.48 16.76 -1.15
C HIS A 76 -19.53 15.96 -1.91
N ILE A 77 -20.45 15.31 -1.20
CA ILE A 77 -21.54 14.53 -1.75
C ILE A 77 -22.86 15.28 -1.50
N ALA A 78 -23.49 15.74 -2.57
CA ALA A 78 -24.73 16.49 -2.51
C ALA A 78 -25.93 15.59 -2.19
N SER A 79 -27.05 16.26 -1.85
CA SER A 79 -28.33 15.64 -1.56
C SER A 79 -28.78 14.61 -2.60
N LYS A 80 -29.25 13.46 -2.13
CA LYS A 80 -29.77 12.31 -2.90
C LYS A 80 -28.78 11.56 -3.78
N ALA A 81 -27.50 11.92 -3.75
CA ALA A 81 -26.49 11.17 -4.49
C ALA A 81 -26.18 9.83 -3.79
N ILE A 82 -25.97 8.79 -4.59
CA ILE A 82 -25.51 7.47 -4.15
C ILE A 82 -24.05 7.33 -4.58
N VAL A 83 -23.13 7.22 -3.62
CA VAL A 83 -21.70 7.18 -3.90
C VAL A 83 -21.07 5.94 -3.31
N GLN A 84 -20.31 5.24 -4.12
CA GLN A 84 -19.55 4.06 -3.73
C GLN A 84 -18.04 4.37 -3.78
N ILE A 85 -17.30 4.02 -2.73
CA ILE A 85 -15.84 4.29 -2.66
C ILE A 85 -15.13 3.00 -2.27
N TYR A 86 -14.19 2.58 -3.10
CA TYR A 86 -13.40 1.37 -2.90
C TYR A 86 -11.91 1.66 -3.01
N ASN A 87 -11.11 1.07 -2.13
CA ASN A 87 -9.65 1.12 -2.19
C ASN A 87 -9.09 2.55 -2.36
N SER A 88 -9.68 3.55 -1.73
CA SER A 88 -9.28 4.94 -1.94
C SER A 88 -8.66 5.56 -0.69
N ILE A 89 -7.76 6.52 -0.88
CA ILE A 89 -7.09 7.29 0.17
C ILE A 89 -7.67 8.72 0.16
N LEU A 90 -8.18 9.17 1.31
CA LEU A 90 -8.77 10.49 1.50
C LEU A 90 -8.27 11.07 2.82
N VAL A 91 -7.15 11.78 2.79
CA VAL A 91 -6.44 12.18 4.01
C VAL A 91 -5.87 13.59 3.95
N ARG A 92 -5.63 14.16 5.15
CA ARG A 92 -4.96 15.43 5.34
C ARG A 92 -5.70 16.61 4.72
N GLY A 93 -7.02 16.52 4.67
CA GLY A 93 -7.86 17.63 4.22
C GLY A 93 -7.75 18.85 5.13
N ILE A 94 -7.91 20.03 4.55
CA ILE A 94 -7.78 21.31 5.24
C ILE A 94 -9.11 22.05 5.12
N GLY A 95 -9.62 22.59 6.24
CA GLY A 95 -10.84 23.42 6.26
C GLY A 95 -12.15 22.64 6.21
N GLY A 96 -12.13 21.33 6.45
CA GLY A 96 -13.32 20.48 6.55
C GLY A 96 -12.95 19.00 6.56
N PRO A 97 -13.93 18.09 6.76
CA PRO A 97 -13.72 16.66 6.71
C PRO A 97 -13.23 16.21 5.32
N ASP A 98 -12.51 15.09 5.26
CA ASP A 98 -12.07 14.54 3.99
C ASP A 98 -13.23 14.10 3.10
N ILE A 99 -14.32 13.65 3.71
CA ILE A 99 -15.58 13.33 3.05
C ILE A 99 -16.73 14.03 3.76
N TYR A 100 -17.46 14.86 3.05
CA TYR A 100 -18.71 15.47 3.54
C TYR A 100 -19.90 14.94 2.77
N THR A 101 -20.97 14.62 3.49
CA THR A 101 -22.21 14.10 2.91
C THR A 101 -23.42 14.90 3.37
N HIS A 102 -24.36 15.15 2.47
CA HIS A 102 -25.69 15.63 2.83
C HIS A 102 -26.51 14.52 3.52
N ASN A 103 -27.50 14.92 4.35
CA ASN A 103 -28.30 14.03 5.19
C ASN A 103 -29.09 12.96 4.43
N ASP A 104 -29.36 13.15 3.17
CA ASP A 104 -30.21 12.29 2.34
C ASP A 104 -29.43 11.61 1.19
N CYS A 105 -28.11 11.62 1.24
CA CYS A 105 -27.27 10.84 0.34
C CYS A 105 -26.94 9.47 0.95
N ALA A 106 -26.52 8.54 0.11
CA ALA A 106 -26.02 7.24 0.54
C ALA A 106 -24.53 7.10 0.18
N ILE A 107 -23.73 6.59 1.12
CA ILE A 107 -22.34 6.24 0.89
C ILE A 107 -22.12 4.77 1.25
N SER A 108 -21.46 4.04 0.38
CA SER A 108 -21.06 2.64 0.60
C SER A 108 -19.66 2.38 0.08
N GLY A 109 -19.14 1.17 0.32
CA GLY A 109 -17.82 0.75 -0.13
C GLY A 109 -16.89 0.38 1.03
N THR A 110 -15.69 -0.03 0.70
CA THR A 110 -14.82 -0.69 1.66
C THR A 110 -13.33 -0.53 1.33
N HIS A 111 -12.47 -0.86 2.29
CA HIS A 111 -11.01 -0.79 2.16
C HIS A 111 -10.51 0.61 1.76
N ASN A 112 -11.08 1.64 2.38
CA ASN A 112 -10.64 3.01 2.21
C ASN A 112 -9.79 3.45 3.42
N ILE A 113 -8.92 4.42 3.20
CA ILE A 113 -8.17 5.10 4.26
C ILE A 113 -8.61 6.57 4.23
N TYR A 114 -9.19 7.04 5.34
CA TYR A 114 -9.62 8.44 5.44
C TYR A 114 -9.17 9.06 6.77
N GLY A 115 -8.96 10.36 6.81
CA GLY A 115 -8.46 11.05 8.00
C GLY A 115 -9.59 11.52 8.90
N THR A 116 -10.23 12.62 8.55
CA THR A 116 -11.35 13.16 9.33
C THR A 116 -12.66 12.64 8.77
N ALA A 117 -13.41 11.98 9.66
CA ALA A 117 -14.70 11.40 9.32
C ALA A 117 -15.76 12.49 9.12
N LEU A 118 -16.60 12.21 8.23
CA LEU A 118 -18.00 12.58 8.04
C LEU A 118 -18.59 13.49 9.14
N GLU A 119 -18.61 14.78 8.88
CA GLU A 119 -19.51 15.68 9.60
C GLU A 119 -20.72 15.99 8.72
N GLY A 120 -21.84 15.62 9.15
CA GLY A 120 -23.15 15.60 8.55
C GLY A 120 -23.85 14.40 9.15
N THR A 121 -25.14 14.28 9.08
CA THR A 121 -25.81 13.02 9.39
C THR A 121 -25.89 12.19 8.10
N PRO A 122 -24.80 11.53 7.67
CA PRO A 122 -24.89 10.69 6.51
C PRO A 122 -25.73 9.50 6.89
N VAL A 123 -26.55 9.05 5.99
CA VAL A 123 -26.89 7.64 6.00
C VAL A 123 -25.63 6.92 5.58
N ILE A 124 -24.65 6.80 6.51
CA ILE A 124 -23.66 5.74 6.39
C ILE A 124 -24.51 4.50 6.46
N THR A 125 -24.69 3.89 5.30
CA THR A 125 -25.30 2.57 5.26
C THR A 125 -24.35 1.63 5.98
N ASP A 126 -24.86 0.55 6.56
CA ASP A 126 -24.04 -0.55 7.12
C ASP A 126 -23.07 -1.16 6.10
N GLU A 127 -22.96 -0.56 4.92
CA GLU A 127 -22.15 -0.96 3.77
C GLU A 127 -20.84 -0.17 3.60
N PHE A 128 -20.57 0.86 4.43
CA PHE A 128 -19.27 1.55 4.44
C PHE A 128 -18.37 0.98 5.55
N VAL A 129 -17.89 -0.23 5.32
CA VAL A 129 -17.21 -1.09 6.31
C VAL A 129 -15.74 -1.34 5.97
N ASP A 130 -14.99 -1.90 6.92
CA ASP A 130 -13.57 -2.28 6.74
C ASP A 130 -12.68 -1.11 6.25
N ASN A 131 -13.01 0.10 6.67
CA ASN A 131 -12.22 1.29 6.36
C ASN A 131 -11.28 1.63 7.52
N VAL A 132 -10.14 2.23 7.21
CA VAL A 132 -9.11 2.62 8.18
C VAL A 132 -9.14 4.11 8.41
N VAL A 133 -9.24 4.52 9.68
CA VAL A 133 -9.07 5.92 10.06
C VAL A 133 -7.57 6.23 10.13
N TYR A 134 -7.12 7.17 9.32
CA TYR A 134 -5.75 7.64 9.30
C TYR A 134 -5.51 8.66 10.42
N THR A 135 -4.52 8.41 11.25
CA THR A 135 -4.07 9.34 12.29
C THR A 135 -2.62 9.76 12.03
N ASP A 136 -1.70 8.80 12.14
CA ASP A 136 -0.26 9.01 12.02
C ASP A 136 0.48 7.77 11.48
N GLN A 137 -0.28 6.77 11.01
CA GLN A 137 0.31 5.54 10.50
C GLN A 137 1.16 5.82 9.25
N LYS A 138 2.17 4.98 9.02
CA LYS A 138 2.97 5.08 7.80
C LYS A 138 2.10 4.81 6.57
N LEU A 139 1.91 5.81 5.73
CA LEU A 139 1.06 5.75 4.55
C LEU A 139 1.85 6.06 3.27
N PHE A 140 2.64 7.13 3.27
CA PHE A 140 3.38 7.59 2.10
C PHE A 140 4.84 7.15 2.14
N ALA A 141 5.51 7.16 0.98
CA ALA A 141 6.94 6.96 0.88
C ALA A 141 7.72 7.99 1.74
N GLU A 142 9.01 7.75 1.93
CA GLU A 142 9.84 8.52 2.89
C GLU A 142 9.79 10.04 2.68
N ASP A 143 9.63 10.50 1.45
CA ASP A 143 9.54 11.92 1.11
C ASP A 143 8.15 12.54 1.41
N GLY A 144 7.23 11.77 1.96
CA GLY A 144 5.85 12.18 2.22
C GLY A 144 4.97 12.21 0.95
N PRO A 145 3.80 12.87 1.01
CA PRO A 145 2.85 12.86 -0.11
C PRO A 145 3.25 13.86 -1.20
N ILE A 146 4.41 13.67 -1.80
CA ILE A 146 4.92 14.54 -2.88
C ILE A 146 4.57 13.93 -4.24
N PRO A 147 3.79 14.63 -5.10
CA PRO A 147 3.47 14.12 -6.42
C PRO A 147 4.68 14.09 -7.36
N ALA A 148 4.96 12.93 -7.91
CA ALA A 148 6.01 12.71 -8.90
C ALA A 148 5.51 11.81 -10.04
N LEU A 149 6.24 11.70 -11.14
CA LEU A 149 5.88 10.82 -12.24
C LEU A 149 5.95 9.33 -11.83
N ASN A 150 6.89 8.97 -10.94
CA ASN A 150 7.05 7.62 -10.41
C ASN A 150 6.99 6.53 -11.51
N GLU A 151 7.67 6.77 -12.63
CA GLU A 151 7.66 5.94 -13.83
C GLU A 151 6.32 5.94 -14.63
N GLY A 152 5.39 6.81 -14.29
CA GLY A 152 4.14 7.01 -15.02
C GLY A 152 4.20 8.21 -15.97
N THR A 153 3.11 8.42 -16.73
CA THR A 153 2.94 9.59 -17.61
C THR A 153 2.29 10.77 -16.90
N THR A 154 1.63 10.54 -15.78
CA THR A 154 0.99 11.55 -14.95
C THR A 154 1.52 11.49 -13.53
N LYS A 155 1.54 12.65 -12.85
CA LYS A 155 1.97 12.69 -11.45
C LYS A 155 1.02 11.92 -10.56
N ASN A 156 1.58 11.13 -9.65
CA ASN A 156 0.88 10.36 -8.64
C ASN A 156 1.66 10.41 -7.33
N ILE A 157 1.08 9.93 -6.24
CA ILE A 157 1.70 9.95 -4.92
C ILE A 157 2.06 8.52 -4.54
N ALA A 158 3.36 8.28 -4.34
CA ALA A 158 3.85 6.98 -3.91
C ALA A 158 3.47 6.68 -2.46
N ILE A 159 2.91 5.51 -2.23
CA ILE A 159 2.68 4.98 -0.89
C ILE A 159 3.89 4.19 -0.39
N ALA A 160 4.02 4.06 0.92
CA ALA A 160 5.08 3.25 1.51
C ALA A 160 4.84 1.75 1.28
N ALA A 161 5.88 1.03 0.89
CA ALA A 161 5.78 -0.41 0.63
C ALA A 161 5.48 -1.25 1.88
N ASP A 162 5.82 -0.72 3.05
CA ASP A 162 5.54 -1.27 4.38
C ASP A 162 4.47 -0.46 5.14
N GLY A 163 3.71 0.38 4.43
CA GLY A 163 2.65 1.21 4.99
C GLY A 163 1.28 0.54 4.99
N ILE A 164 0.31 1.20 5.64
CA ILE A 164 -1.05 0.68 5.84
C ILE A 164 -1.86 0.50 4.54
N ALA A 165 -1.46 1.12 3.44
CA ALA A 165 -2.13 0.98 2.14
C ALA A 165 -1.58 -0.16 1.28
N ALA A 166 -0.38 -0.65 1.57
CA ALA A 166 0.31 -1.65 0.77
C ALA A 166 -0.35 -3.04 0.91
N GLY A 167 -0.94 -3.55 -0.17
CA GLY A 167 -1.60 -4.85 -0.17
C GLY A 167 -2.79 -4.96 0.78
N ALA A 168 -3.44 -3.83 1.11
CA ALA A 168 -4.56 -3.75 2.03
C ALA A 168 -5.91 -3.56 1.34
N GLY A 169 -5.94 -3.52 0.03
CA GLY A 169 -7.17 -3.37 -0.75
C GLY A 169 -7.85 -4.69 -1.07
N ILE A 170 -9.02 -4.58 -1.65
CA ILE A 170 -9.87 -5.71 -2.08
C ILE A 170 -10.02 -5.74 -3.60
N VAL A 171 -10.25 -6.94 -4.13
CA VAL A 171 -10.63 -7.13 -5.53
C VAL A 171 -12.13 -7.30 -5.60
N VAL A 172 -12.82 -6.32 -6.16
CA VAL A 172 -14.25 -6.35 -6.48
C VAL A 172 -14.47 -5.95 -7.92
N GLU A 173 -15.65 -6.21 -8.45
CA GLU A 173 -16.01 -5.79 -9.82
C GLU A 173 -15.81 -4.26 -9.97
N GLY A 174 -15.15 -3.86 -11.07
CA GLY A 174 -14.83 -2.46 -11.36
C GLY A 174 -13.49 -1.96 -10.83
N VAL A 175 -12.86 -2.67 -9.88
CA VAL A 175 -11.50 -2.33 -9.43
C VAL A 175 -10.51 -2.55 -10.59
N PRO A 176 -9.68 -1.55 -10.93
CA PRO A 176 -8.75 -1.66 -12.05
C PRO A 176 -7.64 -2.66 -11.78
N THR A 177 -7.24 -3.42 -12.81
CA THR A 177 -6.12 -4.37 -12.76
C THR A 177 -4.75 -3.71 -12.84
N VAL A 178 -4.71 -2.42 -13.18
CA VAL A 178 -3.49 -1.61 -13.24
C VAL A 178 -3.66 -0.35 -12.40
N ASP A 179 -2.56 0.23 -11.96
CA ASP A 179 -2.55 1.51 -11.24
C ASP A 179 -2.53 2.72 -12.19
N GLN A 180 -2.43 3.94 -11.65
CA GLN A 180 -2.38 5.18 -12.43
C GLN A 180 -1.19 5.24 -13.41
N ARG A 181 -0.13 4.51 -13.15
CA ARG A 181 1.08 4.41 -14.00
C ARG A 181 0.98 3.31 -15.07
N GLY A 182 -0.06 2.48 -15.02
CA GLY A 182 -0.18 1.27 -15.84
C GLY A 182 0.54 0.05 -15.27
N LYS A 183 1.04 0.11 -14.02
CA LYS A 183 1.65 -1.03 -13.34
C LYS A 183 0.57 -2.00 -12.86
N SER A 184 0.80 -3.31 -13.04
CA SER A 184 -0.17 -4.34 -12.63
C SER A 184 -0.41 -4.32 -11.14
N ARG A 185 -1.68 -4.39 -10.74
CA ARG A 185 -2.07 -4.56 -9.34
C ARG A 185 -2.03 -6.02 -8.93
N SER A 186 -1.81 -6.26 -7.64
CA SER A 186 -1.96 -7.59 -7.07
C SER A 186 -3.37 -8.15 -7.36
N ALA A 187 -3.44 -9.40 -7.83
CA ALA A 187 -4.71 -10.05 -8.13
C ALA A 187 -5.50 -10.49 -6.88
N THR A 188 -4.88 -10.45 -5.71
CA THR A 188 -5.51 -10.87 -4.44
C THR A 188 -5.60 -9.73 -3.43
N ASN A 189 -4.53 -8.98 -3.26
CA ASN A 189 -4.39 -7.92 -2.27
C ASN A 189 -3.78 -6.67 -2.94
N PRO A 190 -4.54 -5.91 -3.75
CA PRO A 190 -4.04 -4.69 -4.36
C PRO A 190 -3.74 -3.63 -3.30
N ALA A 191 -2.94 -2.65 -3.64
CA ALA A 191 -2.76 -1.49 -2.78
C ALA A 191 -4.00 -0.58 -2.80
N ILE A 192 -4.23 0.10 -1.68
CA ILE A 192 -5.22 1.17 -1.58
C ILE A 192 -4.63 2.44 -2.19
N GLY A 193 -5.43 3.19 -2.96
CA GLY A 193 -5.02 4.41 -3.65
C GLY A 193 -4.62 4.22 -5.10
N SER A 194 -4.21 5.31 -5.74
CA SER A 194 -3.89 5.37 -7.17
C SER A 194 -2.54 4.75 -7.55
N TYR A 195 -1.73 4.37 -6.58
CA TYR A 195 -0.38 3.84 -6.73
C TYR A 195 -0.31 2.40 -6.23
N GLU A 196 0.17 1.47 -7.05
CA GLU A 196 0.48 0.10 -6.63
C GLU A 196 1.94 0.00 -6.19
N VAL A 197 2.18 -0.55 -5.03
CA VAL A 197 3.53 -0.93 -4.64
C VAL A 197 3.82 -2.30 -5.23
N GLU A 198 4.89 -2.40 -5.99
CA GLU A 198 5.49 -3.70 -6.16
C GLU A 198 5.83 -4.17 -4.73
N LYS A 199 5.01 -5.08 -4.18
CA LYS A 199 5.53 -5.87 -3.08
C LYS A 199 6.85 -6.37 -3.64
N ALA A 200 7.95 -5.81 -3.17
CA ALA A 200 9.18 -6.54 -3.27
C ALA A 200 8.75 -7.95 -2.90
N THR A 201 8.84 -8.88 -3.84
CA THR A 201 8.84 -10.28 -3.46
C THR A 201 9.89 -10.29 -2.38
N SER A 202 9.44 -10.04 -1.16
CA SER A 202 10.24 -10.34 -0.02
C SER A 202 10.48 -11.82 -0.28
N ILE A 203 11.66 -12.14 -0.77
CA ILE A 203 12.31 -13.24 -0.13
C ILE A 203 12.03 -12.92 1.32
N GLU A 204 11.01 -13.59 1.89
CA GLU A 204 10.86 -13.55 3.33
C GLU A 204 12.29 -13.58 3.81
N ARG A 205 12.75 -12.51 4.43
CA ARG A 205 13.79 -12.66 5.40
C ARG A 205 13.07 -13.47 6.46
N VAL A 206 12.96 -14.76 6.18
CA VAL A 206 12.83 -15.79 7.19
C VAL A 206 13.84 -15.30 8.19
N ALA A 207 13.36 -14.86 9.35
CA ALA A 207 14.23 -14.50 10.46
C ALA A 207 15.26 -15.60 10.41
N VAL A 208 16.52 -15.25 10.06
CA VAL A 208 17.50 -16.28 9.68
C VAL A 208 17.63 -17.06 10.96
N GLU A 209 16.81 -18.11 11.07
CA GLU A 209 16.96 -19.07 12.15
C GLU A 209 18.40 -19.46 12.03
N LYS A 210 19.14 -19.15 13.07
CA LYS A 210 20.58 -19.34 13.12
C LYS A 210 20.81 -20.84 13.16
N LEU A 211 20.63 -21.49 11.99
CA LEU A 211 20.64 -22.95 11.87
C LEU A 211 21.98 -23.53 12.26
N PHE A 212 23.04 -22.72 12.21
CA PHE A 212 24.39 -23.11 12.65
C PHE A 212 25.20 -21.88 13.10
N TRP A 213 26.21 -22.13 13.97
CA TRP A 213 27.13 -21.10 14.46
C TRP A 213 28.41 -21.74 15.05
N PRO A 214 29.54 -21.02 15.08
CA PRO A 214 29.77 -19.68 14.52
C PRO A 214 29.87 -19.69 12.99
N ASN A 215 29.67 -18.51 12.38
CA ASN A 215 29.99 -18.27 10.98
C ASN A 215 30.57 -16.85 10.86
N PRO A 216 31.84 -16.66 10.57
CA PRO A 216 32.87 -17.65 10.16
C PRO A 216 33.21 -18.71 11.23
N ALA A 217 33.49 -19.93 10.77
CA ALA A 217 33.80 -21.08 11.62
C ALA A 217 35.32 -21.42 11.67
N GLN A 218 35.73 -21.91 12.83
CA GLN A 218 37.03 -22.56 13.03
C GLN A 218 36.81 -23.84 13.85
N GLY A 219 37.21 -24.98 13.30
CA GLY A 219 37.10 -26.28 13.98
C GLY A 219 35.71 -26.89 13.97
N ASN A 220 34.73 -26.29 14.64
CA ASN A 220 33.36 -26.83 14.75
C ASN A 220 32.28 -25.78 14.46
N ILE A 221 31.15 -26.25 13.96
CA ILE A 221 29.88 -25.50 13.92
C ILE A 221 28.85 -26.21 14.82
N ASN A 222 28.12 -25.45 15.60
CA ASN A 222 26.95 -25.92 16.36
C ASN A 222 25.70 -25.80 15.47
N LEU A 223 24.73 -26.64 15.73
CA LEU A 223 23.51 -26.73 14.96
C LEU A 223 22.30 -26.47 15.84
N THR A 224 21.24 -25.95 15.25
CA THR A 224 19.94 -25.92 15.90
C THR A 224 19.38 -27.34 16.04
N GLU A 225 18.48 -27.52 17.00
CA GLU A 225 17.83 -28.82 17.23
C GLU A 225 16.94 -29.21 16.06
N GLY A 226 16.89 -30.53 15.75
CA GLY A 226 16.05 -31.06 14.67
C GLY A 226 16.73 -31.14 13.29
N VAL A 227 18.00 -30.79 13.17
CA VAL A 227 18.76 -31.01 11.93
C VAL A 227 18.99 -32.50 11.68
N SER A 228 18.57 -32.98 10.53
CA SER A 228 18.65 -34.40 10.13
C SER A 228 19.75 -34.70 9.12
N ASN A 229 20.24 -33.72 8.35
CA ASN A 229 21.35 -33.87 7.42
C ASN A 229 22.07 -32.55 7.18
N ILE A 230 23.36 -32.63 6.90
CA ILE A 230 24.21 -31.52 6.44
C ILE A 230 25.05 -32.00 5.27
N ALA A 231 25.09 -31.19 4.21
CA ALA A 231 25.98 -31.36 3.09
C ALA A 231 26.72 -30.03 2.82
N ILE A 232 28.04 -30.07 2.75
CA ILE A 232 28.90 -28.91 2.47
C ILE A 232 29.50 -29.09 1.08
N TYR A 233 29.42 -28.06 0.27
CA TYR A 233 29.89 -28.00 -1.11
C TYR A 233 30.90 -26.87 -1.27
N ASP A 234 31.89 -27.08 -2.13
CA ASP A 234 32.78 -26.03 -2.59
C ASP A 234 32.06 -25.08 -3.58
N LEU A 235 32.73 -24.04 -4.04
CA LEU A 235 32.15 -23.08 -5.01
C LEU A 235 31.96 -23.67 -6.42
N GLN A 236 32.55 -24.83 -6.71
CA GLN A 236 32.36 -25.59 -7.95
C GLN A 236 31.13 -26.53 -7.87
N GLY A 237 30.49 -26.62 -6.70
CA GLY A 237 29.35 -27.50 -6.44
C GLY A 237 29.74 -28.92 -6.08
N SER A 238 31.05 -29.22 -5.85
CA SER A 238 31.49 -30.52 -5.41
C SER A 238 31.21 -30.74 -3.93
N LEU A 239 30.63 -31.89 -3.59
CA LEU A 239 30.37 -32.27 -2.21
C LEU A 239 31.73 -32.54 -1.49
N VAL A 240 32.03 -31.74 -0.46
CA VAL A 240 33.29 -31.86 0.31
C VAL A 240 33.06 -32.50 1.68
N LYS A 241 31.86 -32.47 2.21
CA LYS A 241 31.51 -33.13 3.45
C LYS A 241 29.99 -33.37 3.55
N GLU A 242 29.63 -34.55 4.06
CA GLU A 242 28.23 -34.86 4.39
C GLU A 242 28.16 -35.54 5.76
N VAL A 243 27.15 -35.16 6.56
CA VAL A 243 26.91 -35.74 7.87
C VAL A 243 25.41 -36.00 8.01
N ALA A 244 24.99 -37.25 7.97
CA ALA A 244 23.64 -37.67 8.24
C ALA A 244 23.41 -37.78 9.75
N MET A 245 22.22 -37.33 10.21
CA MET A 245 21.82 -37.32 11.62
C MET A 245 22.91 -36.73 12.53
N PRO A 246 23.37 -35.49 12.30
CA PRO A 246 24.47 -34.91 13.04
C PRO A 246 24.09 -34.72 14.50
N ALA A 247 25.10 -34.87 15.38
CA ALA A 247 24.98 -34.34 16.74
C ALA A 247 24.84 -32.82 16.69
N GLN A 248 24.54 -32.18 17.82
CA GLN A 248 24.39 -30.72 17.92
C GLN A 248 25.63 -29.92 17.49
N SER A 249 26.72 -30.59 17.16
CA SER A 249 27.98 -29.99 16.69
C SER A 249 28.62 -30.84 15.60
N VAL A 250 29.15 -30.21 14.57
CA VAL A 250 29.85 -30.84 13.44
C VAL A 250 31.20 -30.20 13.26
N SER A 251 32.24 -31.03 13.20
CA SER A 251 33.59 -30.56 12.89
C SER A 251 33.70 -30.14 11.43
N VAL A 252 34.29 -29.00 11.19
CA VAL A 252 34.69 -28.49 9.86
C VAL A 252 36.23 -28.48 9.70
N GLU A 253 36.94 -29.13 10.63
CA GLU A 253 38.37 -29.33 10.52
C GLU A 253 38.71 -30.11 9.24
N GLY A 254 39.83 -29.72 8.60
CA GLY A 254 40.24 -30.29 7.32
C GLY A 254 39.67 -29.59 6.09
N LEU A 255 38.71 -28.68 6.24
CA LEU A 255 38.30 -27.76 5.17
C LEU A 255 39.29 -26.59 5.08
N ASN A 256 39.75 -26.26 3.87
CA ASN A 256 40.60 -25.11 3.66
C ASN A 256 39.89 -23.80 3.98
N PRO A 257 40.58 -22.75 4.45
CA PRO A 257 39.96 -21.43 4.59
C PRO A 257 39.32 -20.98 3.27
N GLY A 258 38.07 -20.52 3.36
CA GLY A 258 37.30 -20.15 2.17
C GLY A 258 35.83 -20.09 2.38
N ILE A 259 35.10 -19.91 1.28
CA ILE A 259 33.61 -19.83 1.23
C ILE A 259 33.10 -21.16 0.70
N TYR A 260 32.11 -21.71 1.38
CA TYR A 260 31.40 -22.94 1.05
C TYR A 260 29.90 -22.70 1.04
N LEU A 261 29.16 -23.54 0.32
CA LEU A 261 27.73 -23.68 0.45
C LEU A 261 27.42 -24.81 1.43
N ILE A 262 26.66 -24.53 2.47
CA ILE A 262 26.14 -25.55 3.40
C ILE A 262 24.64 -25.73 3.17
N ARG A 263 24.21 -26.97 2.90
CA ARG A 263 22.82 -27.39 2.84
C ARG A 263 22.49 -28.10 4.14
N ILE A 264 21.41 -27.65 4.78
CA ILE A 264 20.97 -28.18 6.07
C ILE A 264 19.53 -28.67 5.88
N THR A 265 19.25 -29.91 6.25
CA THR A 265 17.88 -30.45 6.28
C THR A 265 17.34 -30.36 7.71
N LEU A 266 16.33 -29.53 7.90
CA LEU A 266 15.63 -29.33 9.18
C LEU A 266 14.15 -29.70 9.00
N ASN A 267 13.63 -30.60 9.81
CA ASN A 267 12.23 -31.05 9.75
C ASN A 267 11.76 -31.44 8.34
N GLY A 268 12.65 -32.04 7.53
CA GLY A 268 12.37 -32.47 6.16
C GLY A 268 12.50 -31.38 5.09
N ASN A 269 12.78 -30.14 5.46
CA ASN A 269 13.01 -29.03 4.53
C ASN A 269 14.51 -28.74 4.35
N GLU A 270 14.91 -28.43 3.12
CA GLU A 270 16.28 -28.07 2.79
C GLU A 270 16.50 -26.55 2.86
N HIS A 271 17.56 -26.15 3.55
CA HIS A 271 18.01 -24.77 3.71
C HIS A 271 19.43 -24.63 3.23
N ASN A 272 19.68 -23.67 2.33
CA ASN A 272 21.03 -23.41 1.78
C ASN A 272 21.58 -22.11 2.37
N HIS A 273 22.79 -22.18 2.91
CA HIS A 273 23.47 -21.04 3.51
C HIS A 273 24.94 -20.96 3.07
N ARG A 274 25.53 -19.77 3.23
CA ARG A 274 26.95 -19.56 3.06
C ARG A 274 27.68 -19.91 4.37
N LEU A 275 28.66 -20.82 4.31
CA LEU A 275 29.60 -21.13 5.38
C LEU A 275 30.96 -20.51 5.04
N VAL A 276 31.56 -19.82 5.99
CA VAL A 276 32.90 -19.25 5.85
C VAL A 276 33.82 -19.97 6.83
N ILE A 277 34.91 -20.54 6.34
CA ILE A 277 35.99 -21.19 7.12
C ILE A 277 37.14 -20.20 7.22
N LYS A 278 37.69 -20.04 8.44
CA LYS A 278 38.88 -19.22 8.74
C LYS A 278 40.10 -20.09 8.97
#